data_7ecaae8e14293f92eeaa8b083b3d47f4
#
_entry.id   7ecaae8e14293f92eeaa8b083b3d47f4
#
_cell.length_a   1.000
_cell.length_b   1.000
_cell.length_c   1.000
_cell.angle_alpha   90.00
_cell.angle_beta   90.00
_cell.angle_gamma   90.00
#
_symmetry.space_group_name_H-M   'P 1'
#
loop_
_entity.id
_entity.type
_entity.pdbx_description
1 polymer ?
#
loop_
_entity_poly.entity_id
_entity_poly.type
_entity_poly.pdbx_seq_one_letter_code
_entity_poly.pdbx_strand_id
1 'polypeptide(L)'
;MSQKIFIKTFGCQMNEYDSNRILDTVKKIGYEKTEKYENADCYLLNTCHIRDKAKEKVYSEIGRVKKIFRFKKKPLVIIAGCVAQAENQEMLKREPFIDLVIGPQAYHKINDTILNYEEKKRKLEETDFDAVTKFKYFSKIKTKVAKVSSFLTIQEGCDKFCHFCVV
;
A
#
# COMPACT_ATOMS: atom_id res chain seq x y z
N MET A 1 -20.33 -10.61 3.88
CA MET A 1 -20.36 -9.50 2.90
C MET A 1 -18.93 -9.25 2.47
N SER A 2 -18.66 -9.09 1.16
CA SER A 2 -17.32 -8.74 0.68
C SER A 2 -16.98 -7.31 1.12
N GLN A 3 -15.77 -7.13 1.65
CA GLN A 3 -15.26 -5.80 2.00
C GLN A 3 -14.74 -5.10 0.73
N LYS A 4 -14.87 -3.78 0.66
CA LYS A 4 -14.45 -3.00 -0.51
C LYS A 4 -13.15 -2.26 -0.25
N ILE A 5 -12.18 -2.45 -1.13
CA ILE A 5 -10.91 -1.71 -1.09
C ILE A 5 -10.83 -0.72 -2.26
N PHE A 6 -10.53 0.53 -1.92
CA PHE A 6 -10.15 1.54 -2.89
C PHE A 6 -8.63 1.71 -2.86
N ILE A 7 -7.99 1.59 -4.01
CA ILE A 7 -6.53 1.75 -4.14
C ILE A 7 -6.25 2.99 -4.99
N LYS A 8 -5.55 3.96 -4.40
CA LYS A 8 -5.03 5.12 -5.11
C LYS A 8 -3.53 4.98 -5.26
N THR A 9 -3.08 4.98 -6.51
CA THR A 9 -1.66 4.86 -6.84
C THR A 9 -1.07 6.21 -7.18
N PHE A 10 0.01 6.57 -6.52
CA PHE A 10 0.88 7.68 -6.89
C PHE A 10 2.24 7.14 -7.33
N GLY A 11 2.76 7.64 -8.43
CA GLY A 11 4.15 7.37 -8.79
C GLY A 11 4.34 6.81 -10.19
N CYS A 12 5.14 5.77 -10.29
CA CYS A 12 5.59 5.18 -11.55
C CYS A 12 4.87 3.86 -11.87
N GLN A 13 5.26 3.24 -12.98
CA GLN A 13 4.73 1.95 -13.43
C GLN A 13 4.96 0.82 -12.40
N MET A 14 6.02 0.90 -11.60
CA MET A 14 6.28 -0.05 -10.51
C MET A 14 5.15 0.00 -9.47
N ASN A 15 4.70 1.20 -9.08
CA ASN A 15 3.60 1.35 -8.14
C ASN A 15 2.28 0.82 -8.71
N GLU A 16 2.05 0.92 -10.02
CA GLU A 16 0.88 0.31 -10.67
C GLU A 16 0.95 -1.23 -10.60
N TYR A 17 2.11 -1.81 -10.86
CA TYR A 17 2.34 -3.24 -10.69
C TYR A 17 2.08 -3.67 -9.25
N ASP A 18 2.68 -2.98 -8.28
CA ASP A 18 2.52 -3.26 -6.86
C ASP A 18 1.06 -3.17 -6.41
N SER A 19 0.33 -2.14 -6.86
CA SER A 19 -1.09 -1.98 -6.55
C SER A 19 -1.93 -3.15 -7.06
N ASN A 20 -1.63 -3.67 -8.25
CA ASN A 20 -2.29 -4.87 -8.76
C ASN A 20 -1.94 -6.10 -7.92
N ARG A 21 -0.67 -6.27 -7.49
CA ARG A 21 -0.24 -7.38 -6.63
C ARG A 21 -0.87 -7.31 -5.24
N ILE A 22 -0.95 -6.13 -4.65
CA ILE A 22 -1.67 -5.91 -3.40
C ILE A 22 -3.12 -6.33 -3.55
N LEU A 23 -3.80 -5.89 -4.61
CA LEU A 23 -5.19 -6.24 -4.88
C LEU A 23 -5.39 -7.76 -4.99
N ASP A 24 -4.53 -8.45 -5.76
CA ASP A 24 -4.60 -9.91 -5.91
C ASP A 24 -4.36 -10.65 -4.57
N THR A 25 -3.58 -10.03 -3.68
CA THR A 25 -3.28 -10.58 -2.35
C THR A 25 -4.46 -10.42 -1.41
N VAL A 26 -5.05 -9.20 -1.31
CA VAL A 26 -6.14 -8.92 -0.38
C VAL A 26 -7.48 -9.54 -0.80
N LYS A 27 -7.64 -9.90 -2.08
CA LYS A 27 -8.78 -10.72 -2.54
C LYS A 27 -8.90 -12.04 -1.78
N LYS A 28 -7.79 -12.62 -1.33
CA LYS A 28 -7.77 -13.87 -0.57
C LYS A 28 -8.45 -13.77 0.80
N ILE A 29 -8.49 -12.57 1.37
CA ILE A 29 -9.15 -12.27 2.64
C ILE A 29 -10.48 -11.56 2.45
N GLY A 30 -11.06 -11.60 1.23
CA GLY A 30 -12.43 -11.15 0.96
C GLY A 30 -12.58 -9.68 0.54
N TYR A 31 -11.49 -8.99 0.20
CA TYR A 31 -11.57 -7.64 -0.35
C TYR A 31 -11.83 -7.64 -1.85
N GLU A 32 -12.73 -6.78 -2.30
CA GLU A 32 -13.03 -6.50 -3.70
C GLU A 32 -12.69 -5.05 -4.05
N LYS A 33 -12.14 -4.84 -5.26
CA LYS A 33 -11.82 -3.49 -5.73
C LYS A 33 -13.09 -2.65 -5.92
N THR A 34 -13.06 -1.42 -5.46
CA THR A 34 -14.07 -0.40 -5.78
C THR A 34 -13.42 0.81 -6.43
N GLU A 35 -14.13 1.42 -7.38
CA GLU A 35 -13.74 2.71 -7.97
C GLU A 35 -14.32 3.91 -7.19
N LYS A 36 -15.27 3.65 -6.28
CA LYS A 36 -15.91 4.69 -5.46
C LYS A 36 -15.32 4.67 -4.05
N TYR A 37 -14.46 5.62 -3.77
CA TYR A 37 -13.79 5.72 -2.48
C TYR A 37 -14.76 5.97 -1.32
N GLU A 38 -15.92 6.59 -1.58
CA GLU A 38 -16.93 6.88 -0.54
C GLU A 38 -17.55 5.62 0.07
N ASN A 39 -17.47 4.50 -0.63
CA ASN A 39 -18.01 3.21 -0.24
C ASN A 39 -16.92 2.20 0.16
N ALA A 40 -15.69 2.67 0.34
CA ALA A 40 -14.58 1.80 0.67
C ALA A 40 -14.55 1.49 2.18
N ASP A 41 -14.41 0.22 2.51
CA ASP A 41 -14.08 -0.25 3.86
C ASP A 41 -12.58 -0.15 4.15
N CYS A 42 -11.75 -0.19 3.09
CA CYS A 42 -10.31 0.02 3.13
C CYS A 42 -9.88 1.04 2.07
N TYR A 43 -9.09 2.03 2.49
CA TYR A 43 -8.48 3.03 1.63
C TYR A 43 -6.96 2.83 1.62
N LEU A 44 -6.42 2.32 0.52
CA LEU A 44 -5.00 2.11 0.35
C LEU A 44 -4.39 3.17 -0.56
N LEU A 45 -3.35 3.82 -0.08
CA LEU A 45 -2.58 4.81 -0.82
C LEU A 45 -1.20 4.26 -1.11
N ASN A 46 -0.95 3.84 -2.35
CA ASN A 46 0.37 3.38 -2.78
C ASN A 46 1.19 4.57 -3.27
N THR A 47 2.38 4.76 -2.69
CA THR A 47 3.12 6.02 -2.75
C THR A 47 4.52 5.85 -3.31
N CYS A 48 5.01 6.90 -3.98
CA CYS A 48 6.37 6.98 -4.50
C CYS A 48 7.15 8.08 -3.77
N HIS A 49 8.44 7.89 -3.55
CA HIS A 49 9.31 8.85 -2.85
C HIS A 49 10.28 9.59 -3.79
N ILE A 50 10.27 9.30 -5.10
CA ILE A 50 11.29 9.83 -6.05
C ILE A 50 11.19 11.36 -6.25
N ARG A 51 10.06 11.98 -5.89
CA ARG A 51 9.85 13.43 -6.08
C ARG A 51 9.67 14.10 -4.72
N ASP A 52 10.34 15.23 -4.50
CA ASP A 52 10.31 16.01 -3.25
C ASP A 52 8.89 16.29 -2.72
N LYS A 53 7.96 16.55 -3.64
CA LYS A 53 6.55 16.79 -3.29
C LYS A 53 5.71 15.52 -3.08
N ALA A 54 6.28 14.34 -3.21
CA ALA A 54 5.50 13.10 -3.09
C ALA A 54 4.95 12.92 -1.67
N LYS A 55 5.74 13.20 -0.66
CA LYS A 55 5.35 13.19 0.75
C LYS A 55 4.19 14.16 1.04
N GLU A 56 4.29 15.41 0.57
CA GLU A 56 3.24 16.41 0.76
C GLU A 56 1.91 15.99 0.12
N LYS A 57 1.98 15.36 -1.06
CA LYS A 57 0.79 14.81 -1.73
C LYS A 57 0.11 13.73 -0.90
N VAL A 58 0.87 12.87 -0.23
CA VAL A 58 0.32 11.84 0.65
C VAL A 58 -0.47 12.47 1.78
N TYR A 59 0.11 13.43 2.52
CA TYR A 59 -0.58 14.10 3.62
C TYR A 59 -1.77 14.93 3.17
N SER A 60 -1.68 15.60 2.01
CA SER A 60 -2.80 16.32 1.40
C SER A 60 -3.96 15.39 1.06
N GLU A 61 -3.65 14.21 0.52
CA GLU A 61 -4.66 13.20 0.20
C GLU A 61 -5.32 12.64 1.46
N ILE A 62 -4.54 12.36 2.50
CA ILE A 62 -5.08 11.92 3.79
C ILE A 62 -6.02 12.99 4.37
N GLY A 63 -5.64 14.26 4.31
CA GLY A 63 -6.49 15.39 4.72
C GLY A 63 -7.81 15.44 3.94
N ARG A 64 -7.80 15.12 2.65
CA ARG A 64 -9.00 15.01 1.80
C ARG A 64 -9.88 13.84 2.26
N VAL A 65 -9.29 12.67 2.46
CA VAL A 65 -10.01 11.46 2.93
C VAL A 65 -10.65 11.71 4.30
N LYS A 66 -9.94 12.36 5.22
CA LYS A 66 -10.50 12.75 6.54
C LYS A 66 -11.76 13.60 6.41
N LYS A 67 -11.77 14.56 5.49
CA LYS A 67 -12.96 15.43 5.25
C LYS A 67 -14.14 14.61 4.73
N ILE A 68 -13.89 13.66 3.81
CA ILE A 68 -14.94 12.82 3.20
C ILE A 68 -15.59 11.91 4.25
N PHE A 69 -14.77 11.33 5.12
CA PHE A 69 -15.25 10.39 6.14
C PHE A 69 -15.56 11.05 7.49
N ARG A 70 -15.61 12.39 7.57
CA ARG A 70 -15.87 13.13 8.82
C ARG A 70 -17.18 12.73 9.51
N PHE A 71 -18.21 12.41 8.73
CA PHE A 71 -19.55 12.03 9.22
C PHE A 71 -19.93 10.61 8.82
N LYS A 72 -18.97 9.81 8.38
CA LYS A 72 -19.17 8.40 7.99
C LYS A 72 -18.26 7.51 8.80
N LYS A 73 -18.53 6.19 8.76
CA LYS A 73 -17.60 5.20 9.31
C LYS A 73 -16.23 5.36 8.63
N LYS A 74 -15.19 5.55 9.44
CA LYS A 74 -13.81 5.62 8.96
C LYS A 74 -13.42 4.31 8.30
N PRO A 75 -12.87 4.29 7.07
CA PRO A 75 -12.29 3.10 6.48
C PRO A 75 -10.96 2.73 7.17
N LEU A 76 -10.49 1.51 6.98
CA LEU A 76 -9.11 1.15 7.26
C LEU A 76 -8.19 1.93 6.32
N VAL A 77 -7.28 2.74 6.85
CA VAL A 77 -6.38 3.60 6.05
C VAL A 77 -4.98 3.00 6.05
N ILE A 78 -4.53 2.58 4.87
CA ILE A 78 -3.23 1.94 4.64
C ILE A 78 -2.37 2.85 3.76
N ILE A 79 -1.16 3.17 4.21
CA ILE A 79 -0.15 3.81 3.37
C ILE A 79 0.88 2.75 2.97
N ALA A 80 1.13 2.64 1.68
CA ALA A 80 2.03 1.66 1.10
C ALA A 80 3.08 2.34 0.20
N GLY A 81 4.17 1.66 -0.10
CA GLY A 81 5.18 2.11 -1.05
C GLY A 81 6.37 2.83 -0.44
N CYS A 82 7.13 3.54 -1.28
CA CYS A 82 8.42 4.10 -0.88
C CYS A 82 8.32 5.19 0.19
N VAL A 83 7.25 6.00 0.22
CA VAL A 83 7.05 6.99 1.29
C VAL A 83 6.77 6.28 2.61
N ALA A 84 5.99 5.18 2.59
CA ALA A 84 5.75 4.34 3.76
C ALA A 84 7.06 3.76 4.31
N GLN A 85 7.94 3.29 3.45
CA GLN A 85 9.26 2.79 3.82
C GLN A 85 10.15 3.87 4.45
N ALA A 86 10.16 5.07 3.87
CA ALA A 86 11.03 6.17 4.31
C ALA A 86 10.57 6.81 5.63
N GLU A 87 9.25 6.96 5.82
CA GLU A 87 8.67 7.62 6.99
C GLU A 87 8.36 6.66 8.15
N ASN A 88 8.08 5.39 7.83
CA ASN A 88 7.75 4.29 8.75
C ASN A 88 6.87 4.72 9.95
N GLN A 89 7.30 4.48 11.18
CA GLN A 89 6.54 4.82 12.41
C GLN A 89 6.27 6.32 12.61
N GLU A 90 7.13 7.20 12.06
CA GLU A 90 6.93 8.64 12.18
C GLU A 90 5.63 9.09 11.50
N MET A 91 5.24 8.41 10.42
CA MET A 91 3.98 8.66 9.73
C MET A 91 2.77 8.37 10.62
N LEU A 92 2.78 7.28 11.37
CA LEU A 92 1.70 6.93 12.32
C LEU A 92 1.58 7.94 13.47
N LYS A 93 2.72 8.47 13.95
CA LYS A 93 2.76 9.50 15.01
C LYS A 93 2.23 10.84 14.48
N ARG A 94 2.68 11.23 13.28
CA ARG A 94 2.33 12.50 12.68
C ARG A 94 0.87 12.59 12.23
N GLU A 95 0.32 11.48 11.71
CA GLU A 95 -1.04 11.44 11.18
C GLU A 95 -1.85 10.28 11.79
N PRO A 96 -2.56 10.55 12.90
CA PRO A 96 -3.34 9.53 13.61
C PRO A 96 -4.48 8.92 12.80
N PHE A 97 -4.84 9.48 11.66
CA PHE A 97 -5.85 8.92 10.77
C PHE A 97 -5.37 7.69 10.02
N ILE A 98 -4.06 7.50 9.89
CA ILE A 98 -3.45 6.31 9.30
C ILE A 98 -3.51 5.16 10.30
N ASP A 99 -3.84 3.97 9.83
CA ASP A 99 -3.91 2.76 10.64
C ASP A 99 -2.72 1.84 10.39
N LEU A 100 -2.32 1.65 9.12
CA LEU A 100 -1.24 0.76 8.72
C LEU A 100 -0.25 1.47 7.79
N VAL A 101 1.03 1.17 7.97
CA VAL A 101 2.13 1.62 7.10
C VAL A 101 2.90 0.40 6.63
N ILE A 102 3.00 0.18 5.31
CA ILE A 102 3.55 -1.04 4.71
C ILE A 102 4.59 -0.68 3.65
N GLY A 103 5.83 -1.08 3.89
CA GLY A 103 6.92 -0.90 2.93
C GLY A 103 6.80 -1.82 1.70
N PRO A 104 7.49 -1.49 0.58
CA PRO A 104 7.42 -2.28 -0.66
C PRO A 104 7.87 -3.72 -0.48
N GLN A 105 8.78 -3.98 0.43
CA GLN A 105 9.31 -5.32 0.68
C GLN A 105 8.37 -6.18 1.54
N ALA A 106 7.41 -5.56 2.25
CA ALA A 106 6.49 -6.23 3.16
C ALA A 106 5.10 -6.52 2.55
N TYR A 107 4.88 -6.29 1.26
CA TYR A 107 3.56 -6.51 0.63
C TYR A 107 3.04 -7.95 0.76
N HIS A 108 3.93 -8.94 0.87
CA HIS A 108 3.54 -10.32 1.09
C HIS A 108 2.89 -10.56 2.46
N LYS A 109 3.14 -9.68 3.44
CA LYS A 109 2.57 -9.74 4.79
C LYS A 109 1.27 -8.94 4.93
N ILE A 110 0.79 -8.26 3.88
CA ILE A 110 -0.34 -7.32 3.95
C ILE A 110 -1.60 -7.96 4.54
N ASN A 111 -1.90 -9.22 4.20
CA ASN A 111 -3.08 -9.91 4.71
C ASN A 111 -2.98 -10.12 6.22
N ASP A 112 -1.84 -10.60 6.70
CA ASP A 112 -1.60 -10.85 8.13
C ASP A 112 -1.64 -9.54 8.91
N THR A 113 -1.10 -8.46 8.33
CA THR A 113 -1.11 -7.13 8.93
C THR A 113 -2.54 -6.58 9.04
N ILE A 114 -3.37 -6.74 8.01
CA ILE A 114 -4.78 -6.34 8.03
C ILE A 114 -5.56 -7.15 9.07
N LEU A 115 -5.43 -8.47 9.08
CA LEU A 115 -6.13 -9.36 10.03
C LEU A 115 -5.72 -9.06 11.48
N ASN A 116 -4.44 -8.87 11.73
CA ASN A 116 -3.95 -8.46 13.05
C ASN A 116 -4.52 -7.11 13.51
N TYR A 117 -4.64 -6.15 12.59
CA TYR A 117 -5.27 -4.87 12.88
C TYR A 117 -6.76 -5.03 13.20
N GLU A 118 -7.48 -5.83 12.42
CA GLU A 118 -8.92 -6.06 12.63
C GLU A 118 -9.19 -6.73 13.98
N GLU A 119 -8.33 -7.65 14.40
CA GLU A 119 -8.42 -8.35 15.68
C GLU A 119 -8.07 -7.42 16.86
N LYS A 120 -6.92 -6.76 16.82
CA LYS A 120 -6.35 -6.03 17.96
C LYS A 120 -6.66 -4.55 17.95
N LYS A 121 -7.14 -3.98 16.83
CA LYS A 121 -7.34 -2.55 16.59
C LYS A 121 -6.11 -1.69 16.89
N ARG A 122 -4.92 -2.29 16.83
CA ARG A 122 -3.64 -1.63 17.07
C ARG A 122 -3.00 -1.24 15.74
N LYS A 123 -2.58 0.02 15.65
CA LYS A 123 -1.82 0.52 14.49
C LYS A 123 -0.53 -0.25 14.34
N LEU A 124 -0.20 -0.61 13.11
CA LEU A 124 0.98 -1.41 12.78
C LEU A 124 1.76 -0.75 11.65
N GLU A 125 3.06 -0.90 11.75
CA GLU A 125 4.02 -0.57 10.71
C GLU A 125 4.75 -1.85 10.34
N GLU A 126 4.88 -2.12 9.05
CA GLU A 126 5.58 -3.27 8.51
C GLU A 126 6.49 -2.79 7.37
N THR A 127 7.73 -2.56 7.70
CA THR A 127 8.75 -2.04 6.77
C THR A 127 10.00 -2.93 6.72
N ASP A 128 9.90 -4.16 7.22
CA ASP A 128 10.98 -5.14 7.20
C ASP A 128 11.47 -5.44 5.78
N PHE A 129 12.76 -5.61 5.65
CA PHE A 129 13.45 -5.81 4.38
C PHE A 129 13.64 -7.31 4.10
N ASP A 130 12.61 -7.97 3.56
CA ASP A 130 12.68 -9.38 3.17
C ASP A 130 12.27 -9.59 1.70
N ALA A 131 13.19 -9.25 0.79
CA ALA A 131 12.97 -9.37 -0.64
C ALA A 131 12.81 -10.85 -1.08
N VAL A 132 13.53 -11.77 -0.48
CA VAL A 132 13.54 -13.21 -0.86
C VAL A 132 12.17 -13.83 -0.62
N THR A 133 11.60 -13.61 0.56
CA THR A 133 10.27 -14.12 0.91
C THR A 133 9.18 -13.46 0.07
N LYS A 134 9.30 -12.16 -0.21
CA LYS A 134 8.39 -11.43 -1.10
C LYS A 134 8.31 -12.10 -2.47
N PHE A 135 9.42 -12.34 -3.14
CA PHE A 135 9.45 -12.95 -4.47
C PHE A 135 8.91 -14.39 -4.47
N LYS A 136 9.28 -15.21 -3.48
CA LYS A 136 8.76 -16.56 -3.32
C LYS A 136 7.24 -16.58 -3.10
N TYR A 137 6.70 -15.60 -2.38
CA TYR A 137 5.27 -15.47 -2.17
C TYR A 137 4.54 -15.11 -3.45
N PHE A 138 4.99 -14.07 -4.14
CA PHE A 138 4.32 -13.58 -5.35
C PHE A 138 4.43 -14.53 -6.56
N SER A 139 5.49 -15.33 -6.65
CA SER A 139 5.59 -16.36 -7.70
C SER A 139 4.49 -17.42 -7.64
N LYS A 140 3.88 -17.62 -6.46
CA LYS A 140 2.77 -18.57 -6.24
C LYS A 140 1.39 -17.97 -6.55
N ILE A 141 1.29 -16.64 -6.73
CA ILE A 141 0.03 -15.97 -7.01
C ILE A 141 -0.18 -15.93 -8.53
N LYS A 142 -1.10 -16.75 -9.02
CA LYS A 142 -1.54 -16.71 -10.42
C LYS A 142 -2.49 -15.52 -10.62
N THR A 143 -2.13 -14.59 -11.48
CA THR A 143 -3.03 -13.51 -11.92
C THR A 143 -4.10 -14.11 -12.84
N LYS A 144 -5.36 -14.04 -12.43
CA LYS A 144 -6.48 -14.67 -13.19
C LYS A 144 -6.93 -13.88 -14.42
N VAL A 145 -6.45 -12.67 -14.61
CA VAL A 145 -6.88 -11.80 -15.72
C VAL A 145 -5.78 -11.74 -16.76
N ALA A 146 -6.04 -12.34 -17.93
CA ALA A 146 -5.19 -12.14 -19.10
C ALA A 146 -5.33 -10.68 -19.56
N LYS A 147 -4.26 -9.89 -19.40
CA LYS A 147 -4.15 -8.54 -19.93
C LYS A 147 -3.40 -8.61 -21.27
N VAL A 148 -3.75 -7.71 -22.20
CA VAL A 148 -3.04 -7.57 -23.49
C VAL A 148 -1.57 -7.18 -23.27
N SER A 149 -1.28 -6.46 -22.16
CA SER A 149 0.06 -6.12 -21.71
C SER A 149 0.13 -6.13 -20.20
N SER A 150 1.30 -6.45 -19.64
CA SER A 150 1.55 -6.42 -18.20
C SER A 150 2.98 -5.98 -17.91
N PHE A 151 3.18 -5.36 -16.76
CA PHE A 151 4.52 -5.04 -16.25
C PHE A 151 5.13 -6.28 -15.61
N LEU A 152 6.42 -6.51 -15.89
CA LEU A 152 7.23 -7.53 -15.25
C LEU A 152 8.35 -6.85 -14.48
N THR A 153 8.41 -7.04 -13.18
CA THR A 153 9.54 -6.60 -12.37
C THR A 153 10.71 -7.53 -12.61
N ILE A 154 11.78 -6.99 -13.19
CA ILE A 154 13.01 -7.74 -13.49
C ILE A 154 14.12 -7.50 -12.45
N GLN A 155 14.01 -6.40 -11.68
CA GLN A 155 14.98 -6.04 -10.65
C GLN A 155 14.30 -5.20 -9.56
N GLU A 156 14.63 -5.46 -8.31
CA GLU A 156 14.35 -4.60 -7.16
C GLU A 156 15.62 -4.44 -6.33
N GLY A 157 15.87 -3.20 -5.88
CA GLY A 157 17.13 -2.85 -5.23
C GLY A 157 18.26 -2.57 -6.20
N CYS A 158 19.29 -1.89 -5.70
CA CYS A 158 20.44 -1.50 -6.49
C CYS A 158 21.63 -1.19 -5.58
N ASP A 159 22.84 -1.63 -5.95
CA ASP A 159 24.08 -1.41 -5.22
C ASP A 159 24.84 -0.16 -5.67
N LYS A 160 24.23 0.71 -6.49
CA LYS A 160 24.90 1.86 -7.11
C LYS A 160 25.07 3.07 -6.21
N PHE A 161 24.35 3.17 -5.11
CA PHE A 161 24.43 4.29 -4.14
C PHE A 161 24.40 5.69 -4.79
N CYS A 162 23.58 5.91 -5.80
CA CYS A 162 23.45 7.19 -6.47
C CYS A 162 22.94 8.26 -5.51
N HIS A 163 23.55 9.45 -5.52
CA HIS A 163 23.29 10.55 -4.58
C HIS A 163 21.81 11.00 -4.51
N PHE A 164 21.06 10.84 -5.60
CA PHE A 164 19.65 11.22 -5.69
C PHE A 164 18.68 10.04 -5.44
N CYS A 165 19.19 8.85 -5.17
CA CYS A 165 18.38 7.64 -5.08
C CYS A 165 18.09 7.29 -3.62
N VAL A 166 16.82 6.95 -3.33
CA VAL A 166 16.35 6.51 -2.00
C VAL A 166 16.01 5.01 -1.97
N VAL A 167 16.41 4.27 -3.00
CA VAL A 167 16.18 2.82 -3.11
C VAL A 167 17.36 2.06 -2.55
#